data_dc7b9d879c0f0b17e3d89421925d83bf
#
_entry.id   dc7b9d879c0f0b17e3d89421925d83bf
#
_cell.length_a   1.000
_cell.length_b   1.000
_cell.length_c   1.000
_cell.angle_alpha   90.00
_cell.angle_beta   90.00
_cell.angle_gamma   90.00
#
_symmetry.space_group_name_H-M   'P 1'
#
loop_
_entity.id
_entity.type
_entity.pdbx_description
1 polymer ?
#
loop_
_entity_poly.entity_id
_entity_poly.type
_entity_poly.pdbx_seq_one_letter_code
_entity_poly.pdbx_strand_id
1 'polypeptide(L)'
;MKLSQFRFDLPLNLIAQHPTKRREDSRMMVVHRHTGQMENKHFRDIIDYFDDKDVFVVNNTKVFPARMYGRKEKTGAKIEVFLLRELNKPNRLWDVIVDPARKIRVGNKLYFGDAEELVAEVIDNTTSRGRTIRFLWEGTDQEFRGMLEKLGETPLPKYIKRKPEEEDKERYQTVYAKHEGAVAAPTAGLHFSRELIKRLEIKGIRFAEVTLHTGLGTFRPIEVEDLSKHKMDAEYYRIDDDSCKIVNRAKEYGHRICSVGTTTMRALESSFTAQKLLKPSEGWTNIFIHPPYDFNIADALVTNFHLPKTSLLIMSCAFAGYELAMEAYKKAIKDKYRFFSYGDALLIV
;
A
#
# COMPACT_ATOMS: atom_id res chain seq x y z
N MET A 1 9.93 -14.07 17.63
CA MET A 1 11.10 -13.48 16.94
C MET A 1 11.29 -12.04 17.40
N LYS A 2 12.52 -11.52 17.30
CA LYS A 2 12.88 -10.16 17.70
C LYS A 2 13.00 -9.25 16.48
N LEU A 3 12.59 -7.99 16.61
CA LEU A 3 12.70 -6.98 15.55
C LEU A 3 14.15 -6.79 15.05
N SER A 4 15.13 -6.88 15.96
CA SER A 4 16.56 -6.77 15.63
C SER A 4 17.04 -7.81 14.60
N GLN A 5 16.38 -8.95 14.48
CA GLN A 5 16.69 -9.97 13.48
C GLN A 5 16.39 -9.50 12.02
N PHE A 6 15.43 -8.58 11.85
CA PHE A 6 15.02 -8.04 10.54
C PHE A 6 15.81 -6.79 10.15
N ARG A 7 17.09 -6.76 10.50
CA ARG A 7 18.01 -5.66 10.20
C ARG A 7 18.98 -6.05 9.09
N PHE A 8 19.20 -5.12 8.20
CA PHE A 8 20.28 -5.13 7.21
C PHE A 8 20.68 -3.68 6.87
N ASP A 9 21.88 -3.49 6.38
CA ASP A 9 22.37 -2.17 5.97
C ASP A 9 21.95 -1.93 4.51
N LEU A 10 21.08 -0.95 4.30
CA LEU A 10 20.58 -0.55 2.99
C LEU A 10 21.25 0.75 2.56
N PRO A 11 22.04 0.75 1.48
CA PRO A 11 22.56 1.97 0.88
C PRO A 11 21.42 2.87 0.40
N LEU A 12 21.38 4.12 0.85
CA LEU A 12 20.28 5.06 0.56
C LEU A 12 20.10 5.34 -0.93
N ASN A 13 21.17 5.23 -1.73
CA ASN A 13 21.11 5.40 -3.18
C ASN A 13 20.37 4.26 -3.90
N LEU A 14 20.08 3.15 -3.22
CA LEU A 14 19.23 2.08 -3.77
C LEU A 14 17.73 2.36 -3.59
N ILE A 15 17.35 3.35 -2.79
CA ILE A 15 15.94 3.74 -2.64
C ILE A 15 15.51 4.53 -3.88
N ALA A 16 14.62 3.96 -4.68
CA ALA A 16 14.16 4.55 -5.94
C ALA A 16 13.41 5.86 -5.70
N GLN A 17 13.84 6.93 -6.37
CA GLN A 17 13.20 8.24 -6.31
C GLN A 17 12.19 8.45 -7.45
N HIS A 18 12.36 7.73 -8.57
CA HIS A 18 11.49 7.76 -9.76
C HIS A 18 11.15 6.34 -10.21
N PRO A 19 9.96 6.14 -10.81
CA PRO A 19 9.61 4.86 -11.42
C PRO A 19 10.45 4.58 -12.67
N THR A 20 10.43 3.35 -13.16
CA THR A 20 10.93 2.98 -14.51
C THR A 20 10.12 3.67 -15.59
N LYS A 21 10.68 3.86 -16.79
CA LYS A 21 9.97 4.46 -17.92
C LYS A 21 8.67 3.71 -18.24
N ARG A 22 8.72 2.38 -18.35
CA ARG A 22 7.54 1.51 -18.46
C ARG A 22 7.40 0.70 -17.18
N ARG A 23 6.17 0.44 -16.74
CA ARG A 23 5.89 -0.23 -15.46
C ARG A 23 6.53 -1.61 -15.36
N GLU A 24 6.42 -2.42 -16.42
CA GLU A 24 6.92 -3.78 -16.51
C GLU A 24 8.43 -3.90 -16.81
N ASP A 25 9.14 -2.79 -17.00
CA ASP A 25 10.59 -2.78 -17.20
C ASP A 25 11.39 -2.84 -15.88
N SER A 26 10.70 -2.73 -14.72
CA SER A 26 11.35 -2.97 -13.44
C SER A 26 11.98 -4.35 -13.39
N ARG A 27 13.11 -4.48 -12.68
CA ARG A 27 13.71 -5.80 -12.42
C ARG A 27 12.80 -6.59 -11.48
N MET A 28 12.89 -7.89 -11.58
CA MET A 28 12.20 -8.83 -10.71
C MET A 28 13.17 -9.91 -10.26
N MET A 29 13.32 -10.08 -8.95
CA MET A 29 13.96 -11.26 -8.39
C MET A 29 12.88 -12.31 -8.14
N VAL A 30 13.08 -13.50 -8.68
CA VAL A 30 12.20 -14.65 -8.40
C VAL A 30 12.88 -15.53 -7.35
N VAL A 31 12.15 -15.84 -6.29
CA VAL A 31 12.61 -16.70 -5.19
C VAL A 31 11.71 -17.93 -5.11
N HIS A 32 12.29 -19.09 -5.39
CA HIS A 32 11.63 -20.38 -5.28
C HIS A 32 11.75 -20.90 -3.85
N ARG A 33 10.70 -20.73 -3.04
CA ARG A 33 10.75 -21.01 -1.59
C ARG A 33 10.99 -22.48 -1.24
N HIS A 34 10.70 -23.42 -2.15
CA HIS A 34 10.89 -24.85 -1.91
C HIS A 34 12.30 -25.33 -2.28
N THR A 35 12.96 -24.69 -3.22
CA THR A 35 14.31 -25.07 -3.69
C THR A 35 15.40 -24.13 -3.22
N GLY A 36 15.05 -22.93 -2.79
CA GLY A 36 15.98 -21.85 -2.46
C GLY A 36 16.61 -21.17 -3.69
N GLN A 37 16.21 -21.56 -4.91
CA GLN A 37 16.74 -20.96 -6.13
C GLN A 37 16.29 -19.51 -6.27
N MET A 38 17.20 -18.64 -6.76
CA MET A 38 16.94 -17.23 -7.03
C MET A 38 17.32 -16.86 -8.46
N GLU A 39 16.41 -16.20 -9.18
CA GLU A 39 16.61 -15.77 -10.56
C GLU A 39 16.47 -14.25 -10.68
N ASN A 40 17.26 -13.65 -11.59
CA ASN A 40 17.13 -12.23 -11.95
C ASN A 40 16.38 -12.11 -13.28
N LYS A 41 15.26 -11.45 -13.28
CA LYS A 41 14.34 -11.26 -14.43
C LYS A 41 13.88 -9.80 -14.54
N HIS A 42 13.04 -9.50 -15.52
CA HIS A 42 12.23 -8.29 -15.55
C HIS A 42 10.77 -8.61 -15.20
N PHE A 43 10.02 -7.62 -14.74
CA PHE A 43 8.65 -7.87 -14.31
C PHE A 43 7.75 -8.40 -15.45
N ARG A 44 8.00 -8.01 -16.70
CA ARG A 44 7.29 -8.54 -17.88
C ARG A 44 7.39 -10.05 -18.03
N ASP A 45 8.42 -10.68 -17.45
CA ASP A 45 8.66 -12.12 -17.51
C ASP A 45 7.83 -12.90 -16.48
N ILE A 46 7.01 -12.21 -15.67
CA ILE A 46 6.13 -12.84 -14.66
C ILE A 46 5.19 -13.87 -15.30
N ILE A 47 4.82 -13.64 -16.55
CA ILE A 47 3.96 -14.54 -17.33
C ILE A 47 4.53 -15.96 -17.44
N ASP A 48 5.84 -16.14 -17.35
CA ASP A 48 6.51 -17.44 -17.49
C ASP A 48 6.38 -18.31 -16.22
N TYR A 49 5.95 -17.72 -15.09
CA TYR A 49 5.87 -18.38 -13.79
C TYR A 49 4.46 -18.85 -13.42
N PHE A 50 3.46 -18.56 -14.23
CA PHE A 50 2.06 -18.88 -13.96
C PHE A 50 1.40 -19.52 -15.18
N ASP A 51 0.43 -20.40 -14.94
CA ASP A 51 -0.24 -21.19 -15.97
C ASP A 51 -1.69 -20.76 -16.17
N ASP A 52 -2.35 -21.33 -17.19
CA ASP A 52 -3.78 -21.17 -17.43
C ASP A 52 -4.58 -21.45 -16.15
N LYS A 53 -5.55 -20.58 -15.85
CA LYS A 53 -6.45 -20.63 -14.68
C LYS A 53 -5.82 -20.29 -13.33
N ASP A 54 -4.50 -20.03 -13.25
CA ASP A 54 -3.92 -19.40 -12.07
C ASP A 54 -4.58 -18.02 -11.85
N VAL A 55 -4.63 -17.57 -10.60
CA VAL A 55 -5.33 -16.33 -10.23
C VAL A 55 -4.37 -15.33 -9.61
N PHE A 56 -4.39 -14.11 -10.15
CA PHE A 56 -3.78 -12.95 -9.51
C PHE A 56 -4.85 -12.20 -8.70
N VAL A 57 -4.63 -12.04 -7.41
CA VAL A 57 -5.48 -11.19 -6.57
C VAL A 57 -4.81 -9.83 -6.41
N VAL A 58 -5.53 -8.77 -6.77
CA VAL A 58 -5.02 -7.40 -6.79
C VAL A 58 -5.82 -6.49 -5.86
N ASN A 59 -5.15 -5.48 -5.28
CA ASN A 59 -5.81 -4.47 -4.47
C ASN A 59 -6.21 -3.28 -5.37
N ASN A 60 -7.51 -3.09 -5.57
CA ASN A 60 -8.09 -2.07 -6.45
C ASN A 60 -8.32 -0.72 -5.76
N THR A 61 -7.72 -0.50 -4.59
CA THR A 61 -7.79 0.79 -3.91
C THR A 61 -7.20 1.90 -4.77
N LYS A 62 -7.81 3.09 -4.69
CA LYS A 62 -7.36 4.30 -5.40
C LYS A 62 -6.81 5.31 -4.39
N VAL A 63 -5.61 5.81 -4.67
CA VAL A 63 -4.99 6.89 -3.90
C VAL A 63 -5.65 8.21 -4.28
N PHE A 64 -5.97 9.03 -3.28
CA PHE A 64 -6.43 10.40 -3.49
C PHE A 64 -5.35 11.42 -3.08
N PRO A 65 -5.41 12.68 -3.57
CA PRO A 65 -4.41 13.70 -3.25
C PRO A 65 -4.55 14.17 -1.79
N ALA A 66 -3.98 13.40 -0.89
CA ALA A 66 -4.17 13.51 0.55
C ALA A 66 -3.31 14.59 1.23
N ARG A 67 -2.31 15.14 0.54
CA ARG A 67 -1.41 16.14 1.13
C ARG A 67 -1.82 17.53 0.72
N MET A 68 -2.14 18.36 1.70
CA MET A 68 -2.60 19.74 1.48
C MET A 68 -1.68 20.73 2.21
N TYR A 69 -1.37 21.82 1.55
CA TYR A 69 -0.65 22.94 2.14
C TYR A 69 -1.58 24.14 2.30
N GLY A 70 -1.46 24.80 3.42
CA GLY A 70 -2.32 25.93 3.75
C GLY A 70 -1.68 26.89 4.74
N ARG A 71 -2.52 27.76 5.29
CA ARG A 71 -2.12 28.77 6.28
C ARG A 71 -3.05 28.71 7.48
N LYS A 72 -2.49 28.95 8.65
CA LYS A 72 -3.26 29.09 9.88
C LYS A 72 -3.86 30.50 9.97
N GLU A 73 -5.14 30.57 10.37
CA GLU A 73 -5.79 31.84 10.72
C GLU A 73 -4.93 32.70 11.66
N LYS A 74 -5.09 34.00 11.59
CA LYS A 74 -4.44 35.03 12.44
C LYS A 74 -2.93 35.18 12.27
N THR A 75 -2.19 34.10 12.04
CA THR A 75 -0.73 34.16 12.00
C THR A 75 -0.15 34.02 10.60
N GLY A 76 -0.95 33.54 9.61
CA GLY A 76 -0.48 33.21 8.27
C GLY A 76 0.58 32.10 8.22
N ALA A 77 0.81 31.43 9.36
CA ALA A 77 1.84 30.39 9.42
C ALA A 77 1.52 29.26 8.46
N LYS A 78 2.51 28.89 7.63
CA LYS A 78 2.40 27.74 6.72
C LYS A 78 2.18 26.45 7.50
N ILE A 79 1.28 25.60 7.00
CA ILE A 79 0.91 24.34 7.57
C ILE A 79 0.84 23.25 6.49
N GLU A 80 1.10 22.00 6.86
CA GLU A 80 0.77 20.81 6.10
C GLU A 80 -0.35 20.06 6.81
N VAL A 81 -1.37 19.67 6.06
CA VAL A 81 -2.44 18.79 6.51
C VAL A 81 -2.43 17.55 5.62
N PHE A 82 -2.28 16.40 6.23
CA PHE A 82 -2.31 15.12 5.54
C PHE A 82 -3.60 14.38 5.90
N LEU A 83 -4.50 14.28 4.94
CA LEU A 83 -5.79 13.61 5.09
C LEU A 83 -5.55 12.09 5.25
N LEU A 84 -6.15 11.48 6.26
CA LEU A 84 -6.03 10.04 6.51
C LEU A 84 -7.31 9.30 6.12
N ARG A 85 -8.41 9.77 6.66
CA ARG A 85 -9.71 9.09 6.54
C ARG A 85 -10.86 10.07 6.75
N GLU A 86 -11.91 9.94 5.94
CA GLU A 86 -13.18 10.61 6.18
C GLU A 86 -13.94 9.87 7.28
N LEU A 87 -14.22 10.58 8.39
CA LEU A 87 -14.93 10.04 9.54
C LEU A 87 -16.44 10.15 9.40
N ASN A 88 -16.88 11.25 8.80
CA ASN A 88 -18.30 11.53 8.62
C ASN A 88 -18.50 12.38 7.36
N LYS A 89 -19.04 11.78 6.32
CA LYS A 89 -19.25 12.41 5.01
C LYS A 89 -20.24 13.59 5.04
N PRO A 90 -21.44 13.48 5.66
CA PRO A 90 -22.35 14.61 5.75
C PRO A 90 -21.78 15.85 6.45
N ASN A 91 -20.99 15.63 7.50
CA ASN A 91 -20.39 16.71 8.30
C ASN A 91 -18.98 17.09 7.83
N ARG A 92 -18.46 16.48 6.76
CA ARG A 92 -17.10 16.72 6.25
C ARG A 92 -16.01 16.59 7.31
N LEU A 93 -16.18 15.62 8.23
CA LEU A 93 -15.21 15.35 9.29
C LEU A 93 -14.11 14.40 8.78
N TRP A 94 -12.86 14.78 9.03
CA TRP A 94 -11.69 14.02 8.62
C TRP A 94 -10.71 13.81 9.76
N ASP A 95 -10.16 12.61 9.84
CA ASP A 95 -8.95 12.32 10.62
C ASP A 95 -7.72 12.70 9.79
N VAL A 96 -6.81 13.48 10.37
CA VAL A 96 -5.67 14.05 9.65
C VAL A 96 -4.42 14.07 10.51
N ILE A 97 -3.26 14.13 9.86
CA ILE A 97 -2.01 14.52 10.49
C ILE A 97 -1.66 15.95 10.09
N VAL A 98 -1.15 16.72 11.03
CA VAL A 98 -0.79 18.11 10.79
C VAL A 98 0.68 18.40 11.13
N ASP A 99 1.28 19.35 10.42
CA ASP A 99 2.62 19.85 10.67
C ASP A 99 2.68 21.36 10.45
N PRO A 100 3.22 22.15 11.40
CA PRO A 100 3.72 21.79 12.72
C PRO A 100 2.61 21.59 13.75
N ALA A 101 2.51 20.42 14.34
CA ALA A 101 1.39 20.02 15.21
C ALA A 101 1.22 20.93 16.45
N ARG A 102 2.33 21.43 17.02
CA ARG A 102 2.31 22.29 18.20
C ARG A 102 1.59 23.65 17.98
N LYS A 103 1.52 24.10 16.73
CA LYS A 103 0.90 25.37 16.35
C LYS A 103 -0.57 25.24 15.98
N ILE A 104 -1.07 24.00 15.76
CA ILE A 104 -2.43 23.72 15.29
C ILE A 104 -3.23 23.11 16.45
N ARG A 105 -4.18 23.89 16.98
CA ARG A 105 -4.99 23.58 18.18
C ARG A 105 -6.46 23.57 17.84
N VAL A 106 -7.25 22.91 18.67
CA VAL A 106 -8.74 22.93 18.59
C VAL A 106 -9.24 24.37 18.48
N GLY A 107 -10.23 24.59 17.62
CA GLY A 107 -10.79 25.90 17.30
C GLY A 107 -10.00 26.75 16.29
N ASN A 108 -8.81 26.29 15.84
CA ASN A 108 -8.10 27.01 14.77
C ASN A 108 -8.76 26.76 13.41
N LYS A 109 -8.87 27.80 12.61
CA LYS A 109 -9.21 27.68 11.18
C LYS A 109 -7.95 27.58 10.33
N LEU A 110 -8.03 26.75 9.33
CA LEU A 110 -6.97 26.40 8.37
C LEU A 110 -7.48 26.75 6.98
N TYR A 111 -6.74 27.56 6.25
CA TYR A 111 -7.10 28.06 4.93
C TYR A 111 -6.23 27.43 3.86
N PHE A 112 -6.85 26.93 2.80
CA PHE A 112 -6.19 26.25 1.69
C PHE A 112 -6.51 26.94 0.36
N GLY A 113 -5.53 26.95 -0.55
CA GLY A 113 -5.58 27.66 -1.81
C GLY A 113 -5.14 29.11 -1.69
N ASP A 114 -4.78 29.71 -2.82
CA ASP A 114 -4.28 31.10 -2.86
C ASP A 114 -5.37 32.13 -2.56
N ALA A 115 -6.61 31.85 -2.96
CA ALA A 115 -7.80 32.65 -2.69
C ALA A 115 -8.62 32.13 -1.47
N GLU A 116 -8.02 31.27 -0.64
CA GLU A 116 -8.67 30.67 0.53
C GLU A 116 -9.96 29.89 0.17
N GLU A 117 -9.90 29.18 -0.98
CA GLU A 117 -11.06 28.49 -1.57
C GLU A 117 -11.63 27.39 -0.68
N LEU A 118 -10.83 26.84 0.23
CA LEU A 118 -11.27 25.80 1.16
C LEU A 118 -10.81 26.12 2.58
N VAL A 119 -11.72 26.00 3.51
CA VAL A 119 -11.48 26.28 4.95
C VAL A 119 -11.80 25.04 5.76
N ALA A 120 -10.96 24.73 6.76
CA ALA A 120 -11.24 23.70 7.74
C ALA A 120 -11.10 24.24 9.16
N GLU A 121 -11.88 23.70 10.08
CA GLU A 121 -11.80 23.96 11.51
C GLU A 121 -11.26 22.72 12.25
N VAL A 122 -10.33 22.93 13.16
CA VAL A 122 -9.80 21.86 14.03
C VAL A 122 -10.80 21.58 15.13
N ILE A 123 -11.38 20.39 15.15
CA ILE A 123 -12.43 19.99 16.09
C ILE A 123 -11.86 19.28 17.32
N ASP A 124 -10.82 18.41 17.10
CA ASP A 124 -10.25 17.60 18.19
C ASP A 124 -8.78 17.26 17.95
N ASN A 125 -8.09 16.85 19.03
CA ASN A 125 -6.72 16.32 19.00
C ASN A 125 -6.79 14.80 19.23
N THR A 126 -6.41 14.01 18.23
CA THR A 126 -6.46 12.54 18.31
C THR A 126 -5.16 11.92 18.78
N THR A 127 -4.02 12.46 18.36
CA THR A 127 -2.66 12.04 18.77
C THR A 127 -1.74 13.26 18.86
N SER A 128 -0.47 13.03 19.15
CA SER A 128 0.56 14.10 19.18
C SER A 128 0.59 14.96 17.90
N ARG A 129 0.34 14.34 16.74
CA ARG A 129 0.26 15.00 15.42
C ARG A 129 -1.12 14.87 14.76
N GLY A 130 -1.99 14.02 15.27
CA GLY A 130 -3.32 13.77 14.74
C GLY A 130 -4.33 14.82 15.17
N ARG A 131 -5.24 15.16 14.26
CA ARG A 131 -6.37 16.06 14.48
C ARG A 131 -7.62 15.50 13.83
N THR A 132 -8.77 15.82 14.38
CA THR A 132 -10.03 15.80 13.63
C THR A 132 -10.29 17.20 13.12
N ILE A 133 -10.49 17.33 11.80
CA ILE A 133 -10.89 18.61 11.19
C ILE A 133 -12.25 18.48 10.55
N ARG A 134 -12.98 19.60 10.46
CA ARG A 134 -14.22 19.74 9.72
C ARG A 134 -14.00 20.75 8.59
N PHE A 135 -14.20 20.34 7.35
CA PHE A 135 -14.23 21.29 6.23
C PHE A 135 -15.53 22.08 6.24
N LEU A 136 -15.40 23.39 6.16
CA LEU A 136 -16.51 24.33 6.05
C LEU A 136 -16.83 24.49 4.56
N TRP A 137 -17.71 23.65 4.06
CA TRP A 137 -18.08 23.58 2.65
C TRP A 137 -19.60 23.45 2.47
N GLU A 138 -20.18 24.33 1.68
CA GLU A 138 -21.63 24.38 1.45
C GLU A 138 -22.07 23.73 0.11
N GLY A 139 -21.12 23.33 -0.74
CA GLY A 139 -21.40 22.68 -2.02
C GLY A 139 -21.67 21.18 -1.92
N THR A 140 -21.93 20.58 -3.07
CA THR A 140 -22.11 19.13 -3.24
C THR A 140 -20.87 18.35 -2.88
N ASP A 141 -21.01 17.03 -2.69
CA ASP A 141 -19.88 16.15 -2.45
C ASP A 141 -18.91 16.09 -3.65
N GLN A 142 -19.46 16.13 -4.86
CA GLN A 142 -18.66 16.14 -6.08
C GLN A 142 -17.78 17.40 -6.19
N GLU A 143 -18.33 18.56 -5.91
CA GLU A 143 -17.59 19.84 -5.90
C GLU A 143 -16.52 19.84 -4.82
N PHE A 144 -16.84 19.33 -3.62
CA PHE A 144 -15.88 19.20 -2.53
C PHE A 144 -14.71 18.27 -2.93
N ARG A 145 -14.99 17.10 -3.53
CA ARG A 145 -13.94 16.20 -4.03
C ARG A 145 -13.12 16.87 -5.12
N GLY A 146 -13.72 17.59 -6.04
CA GLY A 146 -13.02 18.38 -7.05
C GLY A 146 -12.08 19.43 -6.44
N MET A 147 -12.50 20.06 -5.31
CA MET A 147 -11.65 21.00 -4.58
C MET A 147 -10.46 20.31 -3.90
N LEU A 148 -10.66 19.13 -3.30
CA LEU A 148 -9.58 18.32 -2.76
C LEU A 148 -8.58 17.90 -3.86
N GLU A 149 -9.07 17.51 -5.04
CA GLU A 149 -8.21 17.17 -6.18
C GLU A 149 -7.42 18.37 -6.71
N LYS A 150 -8.02 19.56 -6.69
CA LYS A 150 -7.38 20.81 -7.13
C LYS A 150 -6.27 21.25 -6.17
N LEU A 151 -6.50 21.18 -4.87
CA LEU A 151 -5.64 21.74 -3.83
C LEU A 151 -4.68 20.71 -3.22
N GLY A 152 -4.98 19.41 -3.35
CA GLY A 152 -4.19 18.33 -2.80
C GLY A 152 -3.07 17.89 -3.74
N GLU A 153 -2.00 17.38 -3.15
CA GLU A 153 -0.87 16.77 -3.85
C GLU A 153 -0.87 15.26 -3.66
N THR A 154 -0.32 14.54 -4.65
CA THR A 154 -0.06 13.09 -4.55
C THR A 154 0.75 12.81 -3.28
N PRO A 155 0.26 11.91 -2.39
CA PRO A 155 0.87 11.68 -1.09
C PRO A 155 2.11 10.79 -1.18
N LEU A 156 3.14 11.21 -1.92
CA LEU A 156 4.39 10.46 -2.02
C LEU A 156 4.98 10.23 -0.62
N PRO A 157 5.48 9.02 -0.34
CA PRO A 157 6.13 8.72 0.94
C PRO A 157 7.38 9.56 1.20
N LYS A 158 7.69 9.83 2.46
CA LYS A 158 8.80 10.71 2.87
C LYS A 158 10.21 10.26 2.45
N TYR A 159 10.41 8.99 2.08
CA TYR A 159 11.69 8.51 1.56
C TYR A 159 11.92 8.88 0.09
N ILE A 160 10.88 9.30 -0.63
CA ILE A 160 10.99 10.00 -1.91
C ILE A 160 11.25 11.47 -1.57
N LYS A 161 12.50 11.91 -1.74
CA LYS A 161 12.98 13.22 -1.25
C LYS A 161 12.81 14.36 -2.26
N ARG A 162 11.99 14.16 -3.28
CA ARG A 162 11.62 15.19 -4.26
C ARG A 162 10.16 15.60 -4.08
N LYS A 163 9.78 16.73 -4.64
CA LYS A 163 8.37 17.12 -4.74
C LYS A 163 7.64 16.19 -5.71
N PRO A 164 6.32 15.99 -5.51
CA PRO A 164 5.50 15.32 -6.51
C PRO A 164 5.58 16.04 -7.85
N GLU A 165 5.71 15.28 -8.92
CA GLU A 165 5.65 15.73 -10.30
C GLU A 165 4.27 15.38 -10.89
N GLU A 166 3.88 15.99 -12.02
CA GLU A 166 2.56 15.73 -12.62
C GLU A 166 2.41 14.25 -12.99
N GLU A 167 3.50 13.62 -13.43
CA GLU A 167 3.52 12.17 -13.74
C GLU A 167 3.17 11.30 -12.53
N ASP A 168 3.45 11.73 -11.30
CA ASP A 168 3.19 10.94 -10.09
C ASP A 168 1.69 10.73 -9.86
N LYS A 169 0.82 11.60 -10.34
CA LYS A 169 -0.64 11.41 -10.26
C LYS A 169 -1.07 10.10 -10.92
N GLU A 170 -0.46 9.77 -12.05
CA GLU A 170 -0.71 8.53 -12.77
C GLU A 170 0.21 7.40 -12.28
N ARG A 171 1.50 7.69 -12.06
CA ARG A 171 2.50 6.66 -11.78
C ARG A 171 2.42 6.10 -10.36
N TYR A 172 1.98 6.90 -9.37
CA TYR A 172 1.70 6.45 -8.01
C TYR A 172 0.28 5.90 -7.84
N GLN A 173 -0.23 5.26 -8.91
CA GLN A 173 -1.55 4.64 -9.00
C GLN A 173 -1.45 3.35 -9.80
N THR A 174 -2.17 2.29 -9.38
CA THR A 174 -2.27 1.06 -10.19
C THR A 174 -3.18 1.28 -11.40
N VAL A 175 -2.97 0.53 -12.47
CA VAL A 175 -3.81 0.62 -13.68
C VAL A 175 -5.23 0.09 -13.49
N TYR A 176 -5.48 -0.58 -12.37
CA TYR A 176 -6.76 -1.14 -11.96
C TYR A 176 -7.37 -0.48 -10.71
N ALA A 177 -6.86 0.69 -10.32
CA ALA A 177 -7.40 1.44 -9.19
C ALA A 177 -8.86 1.87 -9.44
N LYS A 178 -9.76 1.60 -8.48
CA LYS A 178 -11.21 1.87 -8.59
C LYS A 178 -11.76 2.62 -7.38
N HIS A 179 -11.52 2.13 -6.16
CA HIS A 179 -12.16 2.60 -4.93
C HIS A 179 -11.24 3.55 -4.18
N GLU A 180 -11.62 4.83 -4.18
CA GLU A 180 -10.89 5.89 -3.48
C GLU A 180 -10.94 5.71 -1.95
N GLY A 181 -9.81 5.93 -1.27
CA GLY A 181 -9.72 5.84 0.20
C GLY A 181 -8.32 5.56 0.71
N ALA A 182 -7.36 5.28 -0.15
CA ALA A 182 -5.97 5.05 0.26
C ALA A 182 -5.13 6.33 0.21
N VAL A 183 -4.20 6.45 1.15
CA VAL A 183 -3.16 7.47 1.16
C VAL A 183 -1.79 6.94 0.74
N ALA A 184 -1.73 5.67 0.39
CA ALA A 184 -0.55 5.02 -0.18
C ALA A 184 -0.96 3.98 -1.22
N ALA A 185 -0.25 3.94 -2.35
CA ALA A 185 -0.52 2.97 -3.40
C ALA A 185 -0.12 1.55 -2.99
N PRO A 186 -0.84 0.51 -3.45
CA PRO A 186 -0.40 -0.88 -3.34
C PRO A 186 0.74 -1.12 -4.34
N THR A 187 1.97 -0.81 -3.90
CA THR A 187 3.13 -0.55 -4.76
C THR A 187 3.57 -1.73 -5.63
N ALA A 188 3.34 -2.96 -5.21
CA ALA A 188 3.58 -4.14 -6.04
C ALA A 188 2.71 -4.13 -7.32
N GLY A 189 1.53 -3.52 -7.25
CA GLY A 189 0.65 -3.35 -8.40
C GLY A 189 1.13 -2.31 -9.42
N LEU A 190 2.06 -1.42 -9.03
CA LEU A 190 2.59 -0.40 -9.94
C LEU A 190 3.43 -0.99 -11.08
N HIS A 191 3.88 -2.22 -10.94
CA HIS A 191 4.65 -2.92 -11.97
C HIS A 191 3.78 -3.41 -13.14
N PHE A 192 2.47 -3.56 -12.93
CA PHE A 192 1.56 -4.02 -13.99
C PHE A 192 1.21 -2.87 -14.93
N SER A 193 1.40 -3.12 -16.23
CA SER A 193 0.81 -2.31 -17.30
C SER A 193 -0.50 -2.95 -17.78
N ARG A 194 -1.33 -2.19 -18.49
CA ARG A 194 -2.55 -2.73 -19.12
C ARG A 194 -2.22 -3.80 -20.16
N GLU A 195 -1.12 -3.63 -20.89
CA GLU A 195 -0.61 -4.57 -21.88
C GLU A 195 -0.20 -5.89 -21.23
N LEU A 196 0.54 -5.85 -20.11
CA LEU A 196 0.94 -7.06 -19.39
C LEU A 196 -0.28 -7.80 -18.83
N ILE A 197 -1.24 -7.10 -18.23
CA ILE A 197 -2.49 -7.70 -17.75
C ILE A 197 -3.20 -8.40 -18.91
N LYS A 198 -3.33 -7.74 -20.07
CA LYS A 198 -3.97 -8.33 -21.25
C LYS A 198 -3.27 -9.59 -21.74
N ARG A 199 -1.94 -9.60 -21.73
CA ARG A 199 -1.15 -10.80 -22.09
C ARG A 199 -1.38 -11.95 -21.10
N LEU A 200 -1.45 -11.66 -19.79
CA LEU A 200 -1.75 -12.63 -18.76
C LEU A 200 -3.18 -13.21 -18.93
N GLU A 201 -4.17 -12.37 -19.21
CA GLU A 201 -5.54 -12.80 -19.50
C GLU A 201 -5.63 -13.68 -20.76
N ILE A 202 -4.89 -13.34 -21.83
CA ILE A 202 -4.82 -14.16 -23.06
C ILE A 202 -4.21 -15.52 -22.77
N LYS A 203 -3.23 -15.62 -21.85
CA LYS A 203 -2.66 -16.89 -21.38
C LYS A 203 -3.69 -17.71 -20.57
N GLY A 204 -4.81 -17.11 -20.14
CA GLY A 204 -5.86 -17.76 -19.34
C GLY A 204 -5.77 -17.48 -17.84
N ILE A 205 -4.84 -16.64 -17.42
CA ILE A 205 -4.71 -16.21 -16.02
C ILE A 205 -5.87 -15.29 -15.67
N ARG A 206 -6.47 -15.48 -14.51
CA ARG A 206 -7.61 -14.70 -14.02
C ARG A 206 -7.17 -13.65 -13.02
N PHE A 207 -7.93 -12.55 -12.95
CA PHE A 207 -7.76 -11.52 -11.95
C PHE A 207 -8.97 -11.49 -11.03
N ALA A 208 -8.72 -11.49 -9.71
CA ALA A 208 -9.70 -11.21 -8.67
C ALA A 208 -9.29 -9.93 -7.93
N GLU A 209 -10.27 -9.18 -7.45
CA GLU A 209 -10.02 -7.89 -6.83
C GLU A 209 -10.39 -7.91 -5.34
N VAL A 210 -9.57 -7.28 -4.53
CA VAL A 210 -9.89 -6.91 -3.15
C VAL A 210 -9.69 -5.42 -2.99
N THR A 211 -10.34 -4.82 -2.03
CA THR A 211 -10.07 -3.44 -1.62
C THR A 211 -9.44 -3.47 -0.23
N LEU A 212 -8.29 -2.82 -0.06
CA LEU A 212 -7.76 -2.47 1.25
C LEU A 212 -7.19 -1.06 1.17
N HIS A 213 -7.78 -0.15 1.93
CA HIS A 213 -7.34 1.24 1.98
C HIS A 213 -6.13 1.39 2.89
N THR A 214 -4.96 1.54 2.26
CA THR A 214 -3.68 1.63 2.97
C THR A 214 -3.54 2.99 3.64
N GLY A 215 -3.35 2.96 4.95
CA GLY A 215 -3.02 4.13 5.77
C GLY A 215 -1.52 4.37 5.91
N LEU A 216 -1.14 5.43 6.63
CA LEU A 216 0.27 5.74 6.93
C LEU A 216 0.94 4.73 7.85
N GLY A 217 0.18 3.98 8.64
CA GLY A 217 0.69 3.01 9.61
C GLY A 217 1.56 1.93 8.99
N THR A 218 1.26 1.54 7.74
CA THR A 218 2.02 0.55 6.99
C THR A 218 3.50 0.92 6.78
N PHE A 219 3.82 2.22 6.79
CA PHE A 219 5.20 2.72 6.62
C PHE A 219 5.86 3.16 7.93
N ARG A 220 5.17 3.02 9.06
CA ARG A 220 5.79 3.31 10.37
C ARG A 220 6.79 2.21 10.72
N PRO A 221 7.97 2.56 11.23
CA PRO A 221 8.86 1.58 11.83
C PRO A 221 8.17 0.89 13.01
N ILE A 222 8.45 -0.40 13.18
CA ILE A 222 8.05 -1.12 14.38
C ILE A 222 8.97 -0.65 15.51
N GLU A 223 8.39 -0.30 16.67
CA GLU A 223 9.11 0.28 17.80
C GLU A 223 9.36 -0.73 18.94
N VAL A 224 8.69 -1.88 18.89
CA VAL A 224 8.80 -2.93 19.91
C VAL A 224 9.75 -4.03 19.45
N GLU A 225 10.64 -4.50 20.35
CA GLU A 225 11.60 -5.55 20.03
C GLU A 225 10.93 -6.93 19.92
N ASP A 226 9.96 -7.21 20.75
CA ASP A 226 9.15 -8.43 20.68
C ASP A 226 7.98 -8.23 19.70
N LEU A 227 8.04 -8.91 18.55
CA LEU A 227 7.04 -8.76 17.50
C LEU A 227 5.62 -9.13 17.95
N SER A 228 5.45 -10.01 18.91
CA SER A 228 4.12 -10.38 19.43
C SER A 228 3.40 -9.24 20.14
N LYS A 229 4.13 -8.19 20.53
CA LYS A 229 3.60 -6.99 21.19
C LYS A 229 3.29 -5.85 20.21
N HIS A 230 3.63 -6.01 18.92
CA HIS A 230 3.34 -5.00 17.93
C HIS A 230 1.84 -4.97 17.60
N LYS A 231 1.27 -3.78 17.52
CA LYS A 231 -0.11 -3.55 17.12
C LYS A 231 -0.11 -2.78 15.79
N MET A 232 -0.67 -3.42 14.78
CA MET A 232 -0.92 -2.75 13.49
C MET A 232 -2.09 -1.77 13.60
N ASP A 233 -1.99 -0.66 12.89
CA ASP A 233 -3.14 0.21 12.67
C ASP A 233 -4.22 -0.56 11.90
N ALA A 234 -5.49 -0.33 12.25
CA ALA A 234 -6.60 -0.93 11.54
C ALA A 234 -6.79 -0.24 10.17
N GLU A 235 -6.94 -1.04 9.12
CA GLU A 235 -7.21 -0.60 7.76
C GLU A 235 -8.51 -1.23 7.26
N TYR A 236 -9.33 -0.41 6.58
CA TYR A 236 -10.57 -0.91 5.98
C TYR A 236 -10.27 -1.83 4.82
N TYR A 237 -10.97 -2.97 4.75
CA TYR A 237 -10.90 -3.88 3.62
C TYR A 237 -12.28 -4.38 3.20
N ARG A 238 -12.38 -4.80 1.95
CA ARG A 238 -13.56 -5.42 1.36
C ARG A 238 -13.15 -6.50 0.37
N ILE A 239 -13.84 -7.63 0.42
CA ILE A 239 -13.75 -8.74 -0.53
C ILE A 239 -15.18 -9.07 -0.95
N ASP A 240 -15.46 -9.00 -2.24
CA ASP A 240 -16.78 -9.31 -2.79
C ASP A 240 -16.95 -10.82 -3.10
N ASP A 241 -18.20 -11.21 -3.35
CA ASP A 241 -18.57 -12.58 -3.62
C ASP A 241 -17.96 -13.11 -4.94
N ASP A 242 -17.85 -12.26 -5.96
CA ASP A 242 -17.31 -12.66 -7.27
C ASP A 242 -15.81 -12.96 -7.19
N SER A 243 -15.06 -12.15 -6.46
CA SER A 243 -13.64 -12.41 -6.16
C SER A 243 -13.47 -13.72 -5.38
N CYS A 244 -14.33 -13.96 -4.40
CA CYS A 244 -14.31 -15.22 -3.64
C CYS A 244 -14.58 -16.44 -4.55
N LYS A 245 -15.55 -16.36 -5.46
CA LYS A 245 -15.84 -17.43 -6.43
C LYS A 245 -14.64 -17.74 -7.31
N ILE A 246 -13.97 -16.70 -7.84
CA ILE A 246 -12.79 -16.86 -8.70
C ILE A 246 -11.66 -17.55 -7.93
N VAL A 247 -11.33 -17.05 -6.73
CA VAL A 247 -10.23 -17.57 -5.90
C VAL A 247 -10.52 -18.99 -5.42
N ASN A 248 -11.72 -19.24 -4.90
CA ASN A 248 -12.09 -20.55 -4.35
C ASN A 248 -12.14 -21.62 -5.44
N ARG A 249 -12.64 -21.28 -6.63
CA ARG A 249 -12.64 -22.20 -7.78
C ARG A 249 -11.21 -22.57 -8.18
N ALA A 250 -10.29 -21.60 -8.25
CA ALA A 250 -8.89 -21.88 -8.56
C ALA A 250 -8.30 -22.84 -7.51
N LYS A 251 -8.55 -22.57 -6.24
CA LYS A 251 -8.06 -23.39 -5.13
C LYS A 251 -8.62 -24.83 -5.16
N GLU A 252 -9.91 -24.98 -5.44
CA GLU A 252 -10.59 -26.29 -5.56
C GLU A 252 -9.97 -27.15 -6.65
N TYR A 253 -9.57 -26.56 -7.78
CA TYR A 253 -8.94 -27.24 -8.90
C TYR A 253 -7.41 -27.29 -8.85
N GLY A 254 -6.79 -26.87 -7.75
CA GLY A 254 -5.34 -26.92 -7.55
C GLY A 254 -4.53 -25.91 -8.37
N HIS A 255 -5.20 -24.84 -8.84
CA HIS A 255 -4.51 -23.71 -9.48
C HIS A 255 -3.91 -22.77 -8.43
N ARG A 256 -2.81 -22.09 -8.79
CA ARG A 256 -2.11 -21.21 -7.88
C ARG A 256 -2.80 -19.86 -7.72
N ILE A 257 -2.73 -19.33 -6.51
CA ILE A 257 -3.23 -18.01 -6.16
C ILE A 257 -2.04 -17.12 -5.84
N CYS A 258 -1.85 -16.08 -6.62
CA CYS A 258 -0.79 -15.08 -6.44
C CYS A 258 -1.36 -13.80 -5.81
N SER A 259 -0.91 -13.48 -4.60
CA SER A 259 -1.19 -12.18 -3.97
C SER A 259 -0.30 -11.10 -4.56
N VAL A 260 -0.89 -10.06 -5.14
CA VAL A 260 -0.16 -8.89 -5.62
C VAL A 260 -0.13 -7.82 -4.54
N GLY A 261 0.97 -7.81 -3.80
CA GLY A 261 1.23 -6.90 -2.69
C GLY A 261 0.88 -7.45 -1.31
N THR A 262 1.59 -6.91 -0.32
CA THR A 262 1.39 -7.25 1.10
C THR A 262 0.03 -6.80 1.62
N THR A 263 -0.55 -5.74 1.07
CA THR A 263 -1.90 -5.27 1.40
C THR A 263 -2.96 -6.26 0.94
N THR A 264 -2.81 -6.81 -0.26
CA THR A 264 -3.67 -7.88 -0.77
C THR A 264 -3.57 -9.12 0.12
N MET A 265 -2.36 -9.53 0.49
CA MET A 265 -2.14 -10.66 1.40
C MET A 265 -2.86 -10.45 2.73
N ARG A 266 -2.78 -9.25 3.32
CA ARG A 266 -3.50 -8.95 4.56
C ARG A 266 -5.01 -9.05 4.41
N ALA A 267 -5.57 -8.58 3.30
CA ALA A 267 -7.00 -8.72 3.02
C ALA A 267 -7.39 -10.20 2.92
N LEU A 268 -6.66 -11.00 2.16
CA LEU A 268 -6.91 -12.43 2.00
C LEU A 268 -6.86 -13.18 3.33
N GLU A 269 -5.82 -12.93 4.14
CA GLU A 269 -5.63 -13.59 5.43
C GLU A 269 -6.53 -13.01 6.55
N SER A 270 -7.34 -12.00 6.25
CA SER A 270 -8.36 -11.47 7.17
C SER A 270 -9.73 -12.12 6.99
N SER A 271 -9.96 -12.89 5.93
CA SER A 271 -11.30 -13.41 5.63
C SER A 271 -11.29 -14.76 4.93
N PHE A 272 -11.18 -15.84 5.72
CA PHE A 272 -11.27 -17.22 5.22
C PHE A 272 -12.08 -18.10 6.17
N THR A 273 -12.54 -19.25 5.65
CA THR A 273 -13.27 -20.29 6.40
C THR A 273 -12.32 -21.30 7.04
N ALA A 274 -12.84 -22.16 7.92
CA ALA A 274 -12.09 -23.29 8.48
C ALA A 274 -11.54 -24.25 7.41
N GLN A 275 -12.18 -24.31 6.24
CA GLN A 275 -11.72 -25.08 5.08
C GLN A 275 -10.71 -24.32 4.23
N LYS A 276 -10.19 -23.18 4.72
CA LYS A 276 -9.24 -22.31 4.02
C LYS A 276 -9.78 -21.76 2.68
N LEU A 277 -11.08 -21.52 2.59
CA LEU A 277 -11.71 -20.86 1.46
C LEU A 277 -11.92 -19.38 1.76
N LEU A 278 -11.70 -18.53 0.78
CA LEU A 278 -11.96 -17.09 0.89
C LEU A 278 -13.46 -16.86 1.05
N LYS A 279 -13.87 -15.96 1.96
CA LYS A 279 -15.28 -15.60 2.13
C LYS A 279 -15.51 -14.11 1.91
N PRO A 280 -16.67 -13.69 1.40
CA PRO A 280 -17.03 -12.30 1.29
C PRO A 280 -17.00 -11.62 2.65
N SER A 281 -16.40 -10.46 2.74
CA SER A 281 -16.23 -9.73 3.99
C SER A 281 -15.96 -8.25 3.73
N GLU A 282 -16.42 -7.43 4.66
CA GLU A 282 -16.16 -6.00 4.70
C GLU A 282 -15.94 -5.58 6.15
N GLY A 283 -14.92 -4.80 6.43
CA GLY A 283 -14.62 -4.36 7.79
C GLY A 283 -13.22 -3.80 7.96
N TRP A 284 -12.67 -3.96 9.14
CA TRP A 284 -11.37 -3.44 9.53
C TRP A 284 -10.43 -4.57 9.90
N THR A 285 -9.21 -4.55 9.38
CA THR A 285 -8.17 -5.52 9.73
C THR A 285 -6.96 -4.81 10.32
N ASN A 286 -6.48 -5.35 11.43
CA ASN A 286 -5.20 -4.98 12.05
C ASN A 286 -4.25 -6.17 12.10
N ILE A 287 -4.45 -7.15 11.22
CA ILE A 287 -3.64 -8.36 11.18
C ILE A 287 -2.16 -8.00 10.99
N PHE A 288 -1.32 -8.53 11.87
CA PHE A 288 0.14 -8.47 11.77
C PHE A 288 0.68 -9.85 11.48
N ILE A 289 1.10 -10.06 10.23
CA ILE A 289 1.65 -11.33 9.77
C ILE A 289 3.17 -11.32 10.01
N HIS A 290 3.64 -12.24 10.85
CA HIS A 290 5.06 -12.44 11.17
C HIS A 290 5.39 -13.93 11.33
N PRO A 291 6.64 -14.35 11.15
CA PRO A 291 7.01 -15.76 11.34
C PRO A 291 6.88 -16.23 12.81
N PRO A 292 6.43 -17.48 13.06
CA PRO A 292 5.87 -18.40 12.06
C PRO A 292 4.42 -18.03 11.72
N TYR A 293 4.02 -18.22 10.46
CA TYR A 293 2.65 -17.96 10.00
C TYR A 293 2.28 -18.97 8.90
N ASP A 294 1.13 -19.62 9.02
CA ASP A 294 0.58 -20.55 8.03
C ASP A 294 -0.40 -19.80 7.14
N PHE A 295 0.01 -19.54 5.91
CA PHE A 295 -0.84 -18.87 4.93
C PHE A 295 -1.96 -19.77 4.46
N ASN A 296 -3.16 -19.21 4.32
CA ASN A 296 -4.37 -19.97 4.06
C ASN A 296 -4.84 -19.86 2.61
N ILE A 297 -4.58 -18.73 1.94
CA ILE A 297 -5.17 -18.47 0.63
C ILE A 297 -4.11 -18.45 -0.47
N ALA A 298 -3.06 -17.67 -0.35
CA ALA A 298 -2.12 -17.43 -1.44
C ALA A 298 -0.96 -18.44 -1.46
N ASP A 299 -0.59 -18.86 -2.67
CA ASP A 299 0.52 -19.77 -2.97
C ASP A 299 1.77 -19.04 -3.44
N ALA A 300 1.61 -17.82 -3.98
CA ALA A 300 2.67 -16.95 -4.45
C ALA A 300 2.45 -15.50 -4.01
N LEU A 301 3.53 -14.72 -3.92
CA LEU A 301 3.50 -13.32 -3.53
C LEU A 301 4.36 -12.48 -4.46
N VAL A 302 3.76 -11.46 -5.07
CA VAL A 302 4.46 -10.33 -5.69
C VAL A 302 4.57 -9.20 -4.69
N THR A 303 5.75 -8.70 -4.44
CA THR A 303 5.96 -7.55 -3.55
C THR A 303 7.15 -6.69 -4.03
N ASN A 304 7.43 -5.58 -3.34
CA ASN A 304 8.63 -4.78 -3.54
C ASN A 304 9.71 -5.19 -2.52
N PHE A 305 10.94 -4.73 -2.73
CA PHE A 305 11.95 -4.79 -1.68
C PHE A 305 11.68 -3.70 -0.62
N HIS A 306 11.55 -4.10 0.63
CA HIS A 306 11.13 -3.27 1.76
C HIS A 306 12.31 -2.79 2.61
N LEU A 307 12.07 -1.76 3.43
CA LEU A 307 13.07 -1.27 4.40
C LEU A 307 13.23 -2.25 5.56
N PRO A 308 14.42 -2.28 6.20
CA PRO A 308 14.64 -3.06 7.41
C PRO A 308 13.67 -2.66 8.52
N LYS A 309 13.32 -3.62 9.37
CA LYS A 309 12.43 -3.46 10.54
C LYS A 309 11.01 -2.98 10.23
N THR A 310 10.51 -3.21 9.01
CA THR A 310 9.12 -2.91 8.63
C THR A 310 8.24 -4.15 8.66
N SER A 311 6.95 -3.97 8.91
CA SER A 311 5.95 -5.05 8.85
C SER A 311 5.91 -5.73 7.49
N LEU A 312 6.23 -5.00 6.43
CA LEU A 312 6.26 -5.50 5.05
C LEU A 312 7.42 -6.48 4.81
N LEU A 313 8.63 -6.17 5.30
CA LEU A 313 9.77 -7.10 5.29
C LEU A 313 9.44 -8.36 6.10
N ILE A 314 8.88 -8.17 7.29
CA ILE A 314 8.55 -9.28 8.21
C ILE A 314 7.54 -10.22 7.57
N MET A 315 6.53 -9.70 6.86
CA MET A 315 5.59 -10.53 6.10
C MET A 315 6.27 -11.28 4.95
N SER A 316 7.18 -10.64 4.21
CA SER A 316 7.95 -11.31 3.16
C SER A 316 8.78 -12.46 3.73
N CYS A 317 9.38 -12.27 4.91
CA CYS A 317 10.09 -13.31 5.64
C CYS A 317 9.16 -14.43 6.16
N ALA A 318 7.94 -14.10 6.56
CA ALA A 318 6.95 -15.10 6.96
C ALA A 318 6.55 -15.98 5.76
N PHE A 319 6.46 -15.40 4.55
CA PHE A 319 6.02 -16.10 3.35
C PHE A 319 7.12 -16.94 2.70
N ALA A 320 8.34 -16.40 2.58
CA ALA A 320 9.46 -17.09 1.94
C ALA A 320 10.24 -18.04 2.88
N GLY A 321 10.09 -17.87 4.19
CA GLY A 321 11.04 -18.34 5.20
C GLY A 321 12.08 -17.26 5.52
N TYR A 322 12.43 -17.13 6.78
CA TYR A 322 13.27 -16.03 7.26
C TYR A 322 14.66 -16.01 6.61
N GLU A 323 15.37 -17.15 6.64
CA GLU A 323 16.74 -17.27 6.11
C GLU A 323 16.78 -16.95 4.62
N LEU A 324 15.88 -17.56 3.84
CA LEU A 324 15.81 -17.40 2.40
C LEU A 324 15.45 -15.96 2.01
N ALA A 325 14.49 -15.35 2.70
CA ALA A 325 14.14 -13.95 2.48
C ALA A 325 15.33 -13.02 2.76
N MET A 326 16.01 -13.19 3.89
CA MET A 326 17.16 -12.35 4.24
C MET A 326 18.34 -12.55 3.29
N GLU A 327 18.54 -13.74 2.75
CA GLU A 327 19.52 -14.02 1.69
C GLU A 327 19.14 -13.30 0.39
N ALA A 328 17.85 -13.35 -0.02
CA ALA A 328 17.34 -12.63 -1.17
C ALA A 328 17.58 -11.10 -1.05
N TYR A 329 17.36 -10.53 0.12
CA TYR A 329 17.62 -9.11 0.38
C TYR A 329 19.12 -8.76 0.30
N LYS A 330 20.01 -9.60 0.85
CA LYS A 330 21.46 -9.43 0.72
C LYS A 330 21.90 -9.49 -0.76
N LYS A 331 21.36 -10.48 -1.51
CA LYS A 331 21.60 -10.60 -2.95
C LYS A 331 21.06 -9.38 -3.71
N ALA A 332 19.88 -8.89 -3.39
CA ALA A 332 19.29 -7.71 -4.03
C ALA A 332 20.16 -6.46 -3.84
N ILE A 333 20.72 -6.25 -2.65
CA ILE A 333 21.66 -5.15 -2.39
C ILE A 333 22.94 -5.31 -3.20
N LYS A 334 23.54 -6.53 -3.21
CA LYS A 334 24.74 -6.83 -4.00
C LYS A 334 24.51 -6.61 -5.49
N ASP A 335 23.37 -7.02 -6.01
CA ASP A 335 22.99 -6.94 -7.42
C ASP A 335 22.37 -5.55 -7.76
N LYS A 336 22.40 -4.61 -6.82
CA LYS A 336 21.92 -3.21 -6.99
C LYS A 336 20.46 -3.14 -7.46
N TYR A 337 19.58 -3.92 -6.88
CA TYR A 337 18.15 -3.74 -7.02
C TYR A 337 17.72 -2.44 -6.40
N ARG A 338 16.67 -1.83 -6.96
CA ARG A 338 16.06 -0.63 -6.42
C ARG A 338 15.01 -1.01 -5.38
N PHE A 339 14.98 -0.25 -4.30
CA PHE A 339 14.15 -0.54 -3.14
C PHE A 339 12.94 0.38 -3.06
N PHE A 340 11.90 -0.08 -2.38
CA PHE A 340 10.70 0.62 -1.95
C PHE A 340 9.68 0.85 -3.09
N SER A 341 8.81 1.89 -2.98
CA SER A 341 7.59 2.05 -3.80
C SER A 341 7.83 2.09 -5.30
N TYR A 342 8.85 2.80 -5.75
CA TYR A 342 9.25 2.87 -7.17
C TYR A 342 10.41 1.93 -7.51
N GLY A 343 10.76 1.06 -6.56
CA GLY A 343 11.82 0.08 -6.73
C GLY A 343 11.44 -1.08 -7.62
N ASP A 344 12.22 -2.15 -7.49
CA ASP A 344 12.06 -3.38 -8.27
C ASP A 344 11.18 -4.39 -7.52
N ALA A 345 10.77 -5.43 -8.22
CA ALA A 345 9.86 -6.44 -7.70
C ALA A 345 10.59 -7.65 -7.10
N LEU A 346 9.93 -8.29 -6.15
CA LEU A 346 10.25 -9.60 -5.61
C LEU A 346 9.05 -10.52 -5.85
N LEU A 347 9.25 -11.60 -6.59
CA LEU A 347 8.28 -12.68 -6.76
C LEU A 347 8.72 -13.87 -5.91
N ILE A 348 7.84 -14.35 -5.02
CA ILE A 348 8.06 -15.54 -4.19
C ILE A 348 7.08 -16.63 -4.64
N VAL A 349 7.59 -17.77 -5.13
CA VAL A 349 6.84 -18.90 -5.65
C VAL A 349 7.22 -20.23 -4.98
#